data_65d006ea06916b29652276bd7c60c9ed
#
_entry.id   65d006ea06916b29652276bd7c60c9ed
#
_cell.length_a   1.000
_cell.length_b   1.000
_cell.length_c   1.000
_cell.angle_alpha   90.00
_cell.angle_beta   90.00
_cell.angle_gamma   90.00
#
_symmetry.space_group_name_H-M   'P 1'
#
loop_
_entity.id
_entity.type
_entity.pdbx_description
1 polymer ?
#
loop_
_entity_poly.entity_id
_entity_poly.type
_entity_poly.pdbx_seq_one_letter_code
_entity_poly.pdbx_strand_id
1 'polypeptide(L)'
;MTDEPKLLAEPREGVPNVIDTLPAFRDYCSELASSHGSLAADAERASGFRYGHEDWLVQFKRDGAGIGLLDPQALAAAGADWNDFNRAVGDAVWILHDSLQDLPGFAELGMEPQRLFDTEIAARLLGLKRFGLAAVTEHFLGLTLAKEHSAADWSYRPLPRDWRNYAALDVELLIELETKMRAELKRQGKMEWAQEEFDYALKEGLGPRKEHPIPWMHVSHITEVMRDRQALAIVRALWTRRDELAREYDIAPTLLLSDSSIIEVAKRKPHNAAQFRSIRSINERVRIHTDSEQDKMFERYAPIQRKIKPSMWKNIIQDALALPPSEWPDVDGGAARRHESQSASAPKSIRVWKERYPERLQVLNRVRKAVSQIAEDTRTPVEIVIKPQYLRNLCWTDEPRKRGVARFLSEQGARDWQVSLVAESVSRAIM
;
A
#
# COMPACT_ATOMS: atom_id res chain seq x y z
N MET A 1 11.95 10.05 -33.72
CA MET A 1 12.36 11.06 -32.73
C MET A 1 11.25 11.02 -31.68
N THR A 2 11.51 10.45 -30.53
CA THR A 2 10.58 10.56 -29.39
C THR A 2 10.82 11.97 -28.82
N ASP A 3 9.84 12.87 -29.01
CA ASP A 3 9.90 14.16 -28.33
C ASP A 3 10.06 13.91 -26.83
N GLU A 4 10.97 14.65 -26.20
CA GLU A 4 11.11 14.59 -24.73
C GLU A 4 9.79 15.01 -24.09
N PRO A 5 9.32 14.29 -23.03
CA PRO A 5 8.05 14.62 -22.40
C PRO A 5 8.08 16.04 -21.83
N LYS A 6 7.03 16.80 -22.10
CA LYS A 6 6.90 18.20 -21.66
C LYS A 6 6.55 18.24 -20.18
N LEU A 7 7.30 19.03 -19.40
CA LEU A 7 7.01 19.23 -17.98
C LEU A 7 5.72 20.04 -17.79
N LEU A 8 4.78 19.49 -17.02
CA LEU A 8 3.67 20.22 -16.42
C LEU A 8 4.07 20.59 -15.00
N ALA A 9 4.44 21.87 -14.80
CA ALA A 9 4.96 22.37 -13.54
C ALA A 9 3.86 22.75 -12.55
N GLU A 10 2.69 23.17 -13.04
CA GLU A 10 1.53 23.56 -12.23
C GLU A 10 0.23 23.10 -12.91
N PRO A 11 -0.87 22.93 -12.15
CA PRO A 11 -2.19 22.69 -12.71
C PRO A 11 -2.59 23.81 -13.70
N ARG A 12 -3.37 23.47 -14.72
CA ARG A 12 -3.74 24.41 -15.78
C ARG A 12 -4.55 25.60 -15.29
N GLU A 13 -5.35 25.41 -14.24
CA GLU A 13 -6.16 26.45 -13.60
C GLU A 13 -5.43 27.14 -12.43
N GLY A 14 -4.16 26.81 -12.22
CA GLY A 14 -3.36 27.30 -11.11
C GLY A 14 -3.48 26.43 -9.85
N VAL A 15 -2.68 26.75 -8.84
CA VAL A 15 -2.62 25.99 -7.57
C VAL A 15 -3.77 26.42 -6.66
N PRO A 16 -4.72 25.52 -6.33
CA PRO A 16 -5.87 25.89 -5.50
C PRO A 16 -5.49 26.12 -4.04
N ASN A 17 -6.35 26.84 -3.33
CA ASN A 17 -6.28 26.91 -1.87
C ASN A 17 -6.87 25.67 -1.23
N VAL A 18 -6.50 25.42 0.04
CA VAL A 18 -7.08 24.32 0.82
C VAL A 18 -8.51 24.72 1.24
N ILE A 19 -9.41 23.77 1.09
CA ILE A 19 -10.80 23.84 1.56
C ILE A 19 -10.81 23.29 3.00
N ASP A 20 -10.81 24.20 3.99
CA ASP A 20 -10.71 23.90 5.42
C ASP A 20 -11.88 24.48 6.23
N THR A 21 -12.86 25.09 5.55
CA THR A 21 -14.06 25.68 6.17
C THR A 21 -15.35 25.08 5.61
N LEU A 22 -16.39 25.03 6.45
CA LEU A 22 -17.69 24.51 6.07
C LEU A 22 -18.36 25.26 4.89
N PRO A 23 -18.32 26.61 4.80
CA PRO A 23 -18.82 27.30 3.62
C PRO A 23 -18.11 26.90 2.34
N ALA A 24 -16.77 26.92 2.31
CA ALA A 24 -15.99 26.53 1.14
C ALA A 24 -16.24 25.07 0.73
N PHE A 25 -16.42 24.17 1.70
CA PHE A 25 -16.79 22.78 1.44
C PHE A 25 -18.16 22.66 0.75
N ARG A 26 -19.16 23.42 1.22
CA ARG A 26 -20.51 23.43 0.63
C ARG A 26 -20.51 24.01 -0.78
N ASP A 27 -19.72 25.06 -0.99
CA ASP A 27 -19.57 25.68 -2.32
C ASP A 27 -18.96 24.66 -3.29
N TYR A 28 -17.90 23.96 -2.89
CA TYR A 28 -17.30 22.93 -3.73
C TYR A 28 -18.24 21.73 -3.98
N CYS A 29 -19.01 21.29 -3.00
CA CYS A 29 -20.05 20.28 -3.20
C CYS A 29 -21.12 20.74 -4.24
N SER A 30 -21.49 22.03 -4.22
CA SER A 30 -22.42 22.59 -5.23
C SER A 30 -21.84 22.59 -6.63
N GLU A 31 -20.55 22.90 -6.77
CA GLU A 31 -19.82 22.83 -8.05
C GLU A 31 -19.75 21.38 -8.54
N LEU A 32 -19.41 20.42 -7.67
CA LEU A 32 -19.40 18.99 -7.98
C LEU A 32 -20.78 18.48 -8.45
N ALA A 33 -21.85 18.90 -7.77
CA ALA A 33 -23.22 18.51 -8.12
C ALA A 33 -23.67 19.05 -9.49
N SER A 34 -23.13 20.20 -9.90
CA SER A 34 -23.40 20.83 -11.19
C SER A 34 -22.52 20.28 -12.31
N SER A 35 -21.53 19.48 -11.98
CA SER A 35 -20.51 18.95 -12.89
C SER A 35 -20.87 17.55 -13.37
N HIS A 36 -20.23 17.10 -14.44
CA HIS A 36 -20.48 15.80 -15.05
C HIS A 36 -19.17 15.05 -15.33
N GLY A 37 -19.30 13.75 -15.63
CA GLY A 37 -18.14 12.90 -15.95
C GLY A 37 -17.51 12.27 -14.71
N SER A 38 -16.31 11.74 -14.90
CA SER A 38 -15.55 11.05 -13.86
C SER A 38 -14.97 12.02 -12.83
N LEU A 39 -14.70 11.52 -11.62
CA LEU A 39 -14.05 12.23 -10.54
C LEU A 39 -12.64 11.67 -10.36
N ALA A 40 -11.61 12.45 -10.67
CA ALA A 40 -10.24 12.13 -10.28
C ALA A 40 -10.07 12.32 -8.76
N ALA A 41 -9.39 11.41 -8.10
CA ALA A 41 -9.20 11.44 -6.67
C ALA A 41 -7.81 10.93 -6.28
N ASP A 42 -7.28 11.45 -5.17
CA ASP A 42 -6.03 11.01 -4.55
C ASP A 42 -6.01 11.46 -3.07
N ALA A 43 -5.09 10.91 -2.24
CA ALA A 43 -5.00 11.25 -0.83
C ALA A 43 -3.58 11.27 -0.29
N GLU A 44 -3.32 12.19 0.63
CA GLU A 44 -2.02 12.37 1.26
C GLU A 44 -2.04 12.08 2.75
N ARG A 45 -1.06 11.32 3.22
CA ARG A 45 -0.92 10.84 4.60
C ARG A 45 0.35 11.31 5.26
N ALA A 46 0.35 11.31 6.59
CA ALA A 46 1.54 11.65 7.40
C ALA A 46 2.12 10.41 8.11
N SER A 47 2.01 9.20 7.53
CA SER A 47 2.38 7.93 8.19
C SER A 47 3.88 7.82 8.55
N GLY A 48 4.75 8.64 7.93
CA GLY A 48 6.16 8.75 8.31
C GLY A 48 6.40 9.63 9.54
N PHE A 49 5.39 10.36 9.99
CA PHE A 49 5.46 11.36 11.06
C PHE A 49 4.46 11.11 12.18
N ARG A 50 3.22 10.74 11.86
CA ARG A 50 2.11 10.49 12.78
C ARG A 50 1.90 9.00 12.97
N TYR A 51 1.20 8.62 14.04
CA TYR A 51 0.96 7.21 14.36
C TYR A 51 -0.04 6.55 13.42
N GLY A 52 -1.07 7.26 13.05
CA GLY A 52 -2.17 6.72 12.27
C GLY A 52 -1.91 6.66 10.76
N HIS A 53 -2.97 6.29 10.06
CA HIS A 53 -3.01 6.21 8.59
C HIS A 53 -4.08 7.15 8.02
N GLU A 54 -4.50 8.13 8.82
CA GLU A 54 -5.51 9.10 8.44
C GLU A 54 -5.03 9.92 7.24
N ASP A 55 -5.97 10.23 6.36
CA ASP A 55 -5.75 11.17 5.27
C ASP A 55 -5.72 12.60 5.85
N TRP A 56 -4.67 13.33 5.54
CA TRP A 56 -4.46 14.71 5.97
C TRP A 56 -4.77 15.73 4.88
N LEU A 57 -4.83 15.27 3.64
CA LEU A 57 -5.34 16.01 2.50
C LEU A 57 -6.02 15.01 1.57
N VAL A 58 -7.16 15.35 1.01
CA VAL A 58 -7.79 14.63 -0.09
C VAL A 58 -8.01 15.58 -1.23
N GLN A 59 -7.63 15.16 -2.42
CA GLN A 59 -7.73 15.97 -3.62
C GLN A 59 -8.67 15.35 -4.63
N PHE A 60 -9.49 16.20 -5.23
CA PHE A 60 -10.45 15.82 -6.25
C PHE A 60 -10.39 16.77 -7.44
N LYS A 61 -10.66 16.22 -8.63
CA LYS A 61 -10.88 17.01 -9.83
C LYS A 61 -12.08 16.46 -10.61
N ARG A 62 -12.96 17.36 -11.03
CA ARG A 62 -14.06 17.04 -11.94
C ARG A 62 -14.19 18.15 -12.97
N ASP A 63 -14.49 17.79 -14.22
CA ASP A 63 -14.69 18.78 -15.27
C ASP A 63 -15.88 19.68 -14.93
N GLY A 64 -15.63 20.98 -14.84
CA GLY A 64 -16.61 21.99 -14.44
C GLY A 64 -16.56 22.39 -12.96
N ALA A 65 -15.99 21.58 -12.06
CA ALA A 65 -15.77 21.95 -10.66
C ALA A 65 -14.31 22.31 -10.35
N GLY A 66 -13.38 22.01 -11.27
CA GLY A 66 -11.96 22.25 -11.04
C GLY A 66 -11.35 21.31 -9.99
N ILE A 67 -10.22 21.73 -9.40
CA ILE A 67 -9.50 20.97 -8.38
C ILE A 67 -9.85 21.49 -6.99
N GLY A 68 -10.34 20.59 -6.11
CA GLY A 68 -10.50 20.83 -4.67
C GLY A 68 -9.43 20.10 -3.87
N LEU A 69 -8.76 20.83 -2.96
CA LEU A 69 -7.84 20.29 -1.97
C LEU A 69 -8.53 20.40 -0.60
N LEU A 70 -9.04 19.29 -0.08
CA LEU A 70 -9.85 19.30 1.14
C LEU A 70 -9.00 18.84 2.33
N ASP A 71 -9.12 19.57 3.46
CA ASP A 71 -8.51 19.20 4.75
C ASP A 71 -9.52 18.40 5.58
N PRO A 72 -9.44 17.04 5.63
CA PRO A 72 -10.42 16.24 6.33
C PRO A 72 -10.49 16.55 7.83
N GLN A 73 -9.36 16.88 8.46
CA GLN A 73 -9.28 17.14 9.90
C GLN A 73 -9.94 18.48 10.25
N ALA A 74 -9.66 19.52 9.47
CA ALA A 74 -10.28 20.82 9.65
C ALA A 74 -11.79 20.77 9.38
N LEU A 75 -12.20 20.07 8.33
CA LEU A 75 -13.60 19.90 7.95
C LEU A 75 -14.38 19.09 8.97
N ALA A 76 -13.81 18.02 9.53
CA ALA A 76 -14.42 17.27 10.62
C ALA A 76 -14.62 18.15 11.87
N ALA A 77 -13.63 18.96 12.24
CA ALA A 77 -13.73 19.91 13.35
C ALA A 77 -14.78 20.99 13.09
N ALA A 78 -14.99 21.38 11.83
CA ALA A 78 -16.03 22.34 11.41
C ALA A 78 -17.43 21.71 11.29
N GLY A 79 -17.58 20.39 11.47
CA GLY A 79 -18.85 19.67 11.39
C GLY A 79 -19.32 19.41 9.96
N ALA A 80 -18.40 19.24 9.00
CA ALA A 80 -18.73 18.82 7.65
C ALA A 80 -19.28 17.39 7.64
N ASP A 81 -20.29 17.14 6.82
CA ASP A 81 -20.87 15.82 6.59
C ASP A 81 -20.46 15.30 5.21
N TRP A 82 -19.67 14.23 5.17
CA TRP A 82 -19.25 13.61 3.92
C TRP A 82 -20.41 13.03 3.09
N ASN A 83 -21.59 12.84 3.68
CA ASN A 83 -22.79 12.52 2.91
C ASN A 83 -23.20 13.63 1.94
N ASP A 84 -22.90 14.91 2.26
CA ASP A 84 -23.09 16.02 1.31
C ASP A 84 -22.20 15.86 0.08
N PHE A 85 -20.94 15.48 0.31
CA PHE A 85 -19.99 15.17 -0.77
C PHE A 85 -20.44 13.95 -1.58
N ASN A 86 -20.82 12.85 -0.94
CA ASN A 86 -21.31 11.64 -1.62
C ASN A 86 -22.52 11.94 -2.51
N ARG A 87 -23.47 12.77 -2.04
CA ARG A 87 -24.63 13.20 -2.83
C ARG A 87 -24.22 14.06 -4.03
N ALA A 88 -23.26 14.95 -3.84
CA ALA A 88 -22.77 15.85 -4.89
C ALA A 88 -22.03 15.09 -6.00
N VAL A 89 -21.26 14.09 -5.65
CA VAL A 89 -20.51 13.24 -6.60
C VAL A 89 -21.44 12.25 -7.31
N GLY A 90 -22.44 11.71 -6.59
CA GLY A 90 -23.38 10.73 -7.11
C GLY A 90 -22.71 9.43 -7.56
N ASP A 91 -23.12 8.92 -8.72
CA ASP A 91 -22.60 7.67 -9.29
C ASP A 91 -21.40 7.86 -10.24
N ALA A 92 -20.66 8.97 -10.12
CA ALA A 92 -19.47 9.22 -10.92
C ALA A 92 -18.47 8.06 -10.83
N VAL A 93 -17.74 7.80 -11.91
CA VAL A 93 -16.58 6.91 -11.85
C VAL A 93 -15.45 7.65 -11.13
N TRP A 94 -14.93 7.07 -10.05
CA TRP A 94 -13.74 7.59 -9.41
C TRP A 94 -12.49 7.08 -10.13
N ILE A 95 -11.60 8.00 -10.48
CA ILE A 95 -10.33 7.67 -11.12
C ILE A 95 -9.25 7.81 -10.07
N LEU A 96 -8.56 6.73 -9.80
CA LEU A 96 -7.43 6.64 -8.86
C LEU A 96 -6.19 6.08 -9.55
N HIS A 97 -5.04 6.27 -8.93
CA HIS A 97 -3.81 5.59 -9.32
C HIS A 97 -3.30 4.76 -8.14
N ASP A 98 -3.30 3.40 -8.25
CA ASP A 98 -3.06 2.46 -7.15
C ASP A 98 -4.09 2.59 -6.02
N SER A 99 -5.35 2.47 -6.39
CA SER A 99 -6.54 2.75 -5.58
C SER A 99 -6.58 2.03 -4.22
N LEU A 100 -5.92 0.88 -4.08
CA LEU A 100 -5.88 0.15 -2.81
C LEU A 100 -5.10 0.89 -1.71
N GLN A 101 -4.33 1.91 -2.06
CA GLN A 101 -3.68 2.78 -1.08
C GLN A 101 -4.66 3.79 -0.47
N ASP A 102 -5.58 4.35 -1.26
CA ASP A 102 -6.41 5.49 -0.85
C ASP A 102 -7.84 5.11 -0.46
N LEU A 103 -8.43 4.10 -1.12
CA LEU A 103 -9.79 3.63 -0.81
C LEU A 103 -10.06 3.35 0.67
N PRO A 104 -9.13 2.74 1.44
CA PRO A 104 -9.35 2.55 2.88
C PRO A 104 -9.48 3.88 3.64
N GLY A 105 -8.71 4.90 3.28
CA GLY A 105 -8.80 6.24 3.89
C GLY A 105 -10.11 6.93 3.53
N PHE A 106 -10.53 6.87 2.27
CA PHE A 106 -11.84 7.39 1.84
C PHE A 106 -13.00 6.70 2.58
N ALA A 107 -12.93 5.37 2.77
CA ALA A 107 -13.93 4.64 3.53
C ALA A 107 -13.97 5.08 5.00
N GLU A 108 -12.81 5.33 5.63
CA GLU A 108 -12.70 5.84 7.01
C GLU A 108 -13.28 7.25 7.16
N LEU A 109 -13.22 8.08 6.10
CA LEU A 109 -13.87 9.38 6.04
C LEU A 109 -15.38 9.29 5.77
N GLY A 110 -15.91 8.11 5.41
CA GLY A 110 -17.31 7.93 5.04
C GLY A 110 -17.61 8.29 3.59
N MET A 111 -16.59 8.33 2.73
CA MET A 111 -16.78 8.48 1.30
C MET A 111 -17.14 7.13 0.66
N GLU A 112 -18.05 7.13 -0.31
CA GLU A 112 -18.66 5.93 -0.87
C GLU A 112 -18.53 5.85 -2.41
N PRO A 113 -17.33 5.68 -2.97
CA PRO A 113 -17.17 5.48 -4.41
C PRO A 113 -17.95 4.24 -4.87
N GLN A 114 -18.80 4.42 -5.90
CA GLN A 114 -19.64 3.35 -6.43
C GLN A 114 -19.01 2.66 -7.65
N ARG A 115 -18.16 3.34 -8.38
CA ARG A 115 -17.47 2.86 -9.57
C ARG A 115 -16.04 3.35 -9.58
N LEU A 116 -15.13 2.49 -10.03
CA LEU A 116 -13.69 2.76 -10.04
C LEU A 116 -13.12 2.63 -11.46
N PHE A 117 -12.15 3.48 -11.76
CA PHE A 117 -11.15 3.28 -12.80
C PHE A 117 -9.76 3.47 -12.20
N ASP A 118 -8.98 2.40 -12.09
CA ASP A 118 -7.63 2.48 -11.56
C ASP A 118 -6.61 2.52 -12.71
N THR A 119 -5.88 3.62 -12.80
CA THR A 119 -4.92 3.84 -13.90
C THR A 119 -3.68 2.98 -13.77
N GLU A 120 -3.30 2.53 -12.57
CA GLU A 120 -2.20 1.58 -12.38
C GLU A 120 -2.60 0.17 -12.84
N ILE A 121 -3.76 -0.31 -12.41
CA ILE A 121 -4.32 -1.60 -12.86
C ILE A 121 -4.47 -1.61 -14.39
N ALA A 122 -5.02 -0.54 -14.96
CA ALA A 122 -5.14 -0.41 -16.41
C ALA A 122 -3.79 -0.45 -17.11
N ALA A 123 -2.78 0.26 -16.61
CA ALA A 123 -1.42 0.25 -17.15
C ALA A 123 -0.80 -1.15 -17.13
N ARG A 124 -0.98 -1.89 -16.05
CA ARG A 124 -0.50 -3.29 -15.92
C ARG A 124 -1.20 -4.22 -16.91
N LEU A 125 -2.52 -4.13 -17.06
CA LEU A 125 -3.29 -4.90 -18.04
C LEU A 125 -2.86 -4.59 -19.49
N LEU A 126 -2.53 -3.34 -19.77
CA LEU A 126 -2.01 -2.90 -21.07
C LEU A 126 -0.56 -3.32 -21.33
N GLY A 127 0.11 -3.92 -20.34
CA GLY A 127 1.46 -4.46 -20.47
C GLY A 127 2.58 -3.42 -20.34
N LEU A 128 2.31 -2.27 -19.72
CA LEU A 128 3.35 -1.28 -19.47
C LEU A 128 4.38 -1.85 -18.47
N LYS A 129 5.67 -1.65 -18.77
CA LYS A 129 6.77 -2.07 -17.88
C LYS A 129 6.96 -1.12 -16.70
N ARG A 130 6.57 0.13 -16.87
CA ARG A 130 6.60 1.19 -15.86
C ARG A 130 5.17 1.70 -15.73
N PHE A 131 4.58 1.54 -14.56
CA PHE A 131 3.15 1.76 -14.31
C PHE A 131 2.86 2.79 -13.21
N GLY A 132 3.87 3.40 -12.58
CA GLY A 132 3.67 4.56 -11.69
C GLY A 132 3.17 5.76 -12.47
N LEU A 133 2.41 6.66 -11.80
CA LEU A 133 1.66 7.76 -12.42
C LEU A 133 2.48 8.57 -13.42
N ALA A 134 3.69 9.01 -13.06
CA ALA A 134 4.55 9.76 -13.95
C ALA A 134 4.89 9.01 -15.25
N ALA A 135 5.13 7.69 -15.18
CA ALA A 135 5.46 6.89 -16.35
C ALA A 135 4.23 6.66 -17.25
N VAL A 136 3.04 6.51 -16.64
CA VAL A 136 1.77 6.36 -17.35
C VAL A 136 1.41 7.66 -18.06
N THR A 137 1.59 8.79 -17.37
CA THR A 137 1.39 10.14 -17.92
C THR A 137 2.33 10.42 -19.10
N GLU A 138 3.61 10.09 -18.94
CA GLU A 138 4.60 10.19 -20.03
C GLU A 138 4.19 9.36 -21.24
N HIS A 139 3.77 8.11 -21.01
CA HIS A 139 3.42 7.18 -22.09
C HIS A 139 2.17 7.61 -22.88
N PHE A 140 1.10 8.03 -22.21
CA PHE A 140 -0.19 8.30 -22.85
C PHE A 140 -0.37 9.76 -23.26
N LEU A 141 0.25 10.70 -22.55
CA LEU A 141 0.04 12.13 -22.73
C LEU A 141 1.31 12.88 -23.19
N GLY A 142 2.49 12.27 -23.14
CA GLY A 142 3.75 12.94 -23.44
C GLY A 142 4.08 14.06 -22.43
N LEU A 143 3.51 13.97 -21.22
CA LEU A 143 3.71 14.93 -20.14
C LEU A 143 4.48 14.27 -18.99
N THR A 144 5.33 15.04 -18.32
CA THR A 144 5.93 14.65 -17.05
C THR A 144 5.48 15.61 -15.94
N LEU A 145 5.26 15.06 -14.73
CA LEU A 145 4.86 15.83 -13.56
C LEU A 145 6.08 16.19 -12.70
N ALA A 146 6.06 17.33 -12.03
CA ALA A 146 7.04 17.66 -11.03
C ALA A 146 7.00 16.63 -9.88
N LYS A 147 8.17 16.09 -9.52
CA LYS A 147 8.30 15.05 -8.49
C LYS A 147 8.92 15.66 -7.25
N GLU A 148 8.10 16.01 -6.29
CA GLU A 148 8.60 16.41 -4.96
C GLU A 148 7.45 16.14 -3.94
N HIS A 149 7.80 15.98 -2.66
CA HIS A 149 6.86 15.97 -1.52
C HIS A 149 6.05 14.69 -1.21
N SER A 150 6.16 13.59 -1.96
CA SER A 150 5.43 12.34 -1.64
C SER A 150 5.69 11.79 -0.22
N ALA A 151 6.81 12.17 0.42
CA ALA A 151 7.19 11.76 1.77
C ALA A 151 7.14 12.92 2.78
N ALA A 152 6.32 13.94 2.53
CA ALA A 152 6.19 15.10 3.38
C ALA A 152 5.31 14.84 4.62
N ASP A 153 5.42 15.69 5.65
CA ASP A 153 4.51 15.70 6.80
C ASP A 153 3.20 16.40 6.45
N TRP A 154 2.30 15.70 5.77
CA TRP A 154 1.03 16.28 5.34
C TRP A 154 0.11 16.74 6.48
N SER A 155 0.46 16.45 7.73
CA SER A 155 -0.20 17.03 8.91
C SER A 155 0.26 18.47 9.23
N TYR A 156 1.26 19.00 8.49
CA TYR A 156 1.75 20.37 8.67
C TYR A 156 0.69 21.39 8.21
N ARG A 157 0.51 22.47 8.99
CA ARG A 157 -0.41 23.57 8.64
C ARG A 157 0.25 24.93 8.88
N PRO A 158 -0.03 25.95 8.03
CA PRO A 158 -0.70 25.84 6.73
C PRO A 158 0.15 25.07 5.72
N LEU A 159 -0.49 24.38 4.75
CA LEU A 159 0.24 23.66 3.70
C LEU A 159 1.01 24.65 2.80
N PRO A 160 2.30 24.44 2.55
CA PRO A 160 3.09 25.23 1.61
C PRO A 160 2.50 25.18 0.19
N ARG A 161 2.76 26.22 -0.62
CA ARG A 161 2.23 26.31 -1.98
C ARG A 161 2.73 25.18 -2.88
N ASP A 162 4.00 24.82 -2.76
CA ASP A 162 4.63 23.73 -3.52
C ASP A 162 4.02 22.35 -3.20
N TRP A 163 3.64 22.11 -1.94
CA TRP A 163 2.91 20.88 -1.58
C TRP A 163 1.51 20.85 -2.16
N ARG A 164 0.79 21.98 -2.10
CA ARG A 164 -0.54 22.10 -2.74
C ARG A 164 -0.44 21.91 -4.25
N ASN A 165 0.63 22.41 -4.86
CA ASN A 165 0.93 22.21 -6.27
C ASN A 165 1.12 20.72 -6.59
N TYR A 166 1.93 20.04 -5.78
CA TYR A 166 2.17 18.60 -5.92
C TYR A 166 0.84 17.81 -5.85
N ALA A 167 0.06 17.97 -4.78
CA ALA A 167 -1.21 17.27 -4.59
C ALA A 167 -2.22 17.57 -5.72
N ALA A 168 -2.27 18.81 -6.19
CA ALA A 168 -3.14 19.18 -7.30
C ALA A 168 -2.72 18.55 -8.64
N LEU A 169 -1.41 18.37 -8.86
CA LEU A 169 -0.89 17.72 -10.07
C LEU A 169 -1.19 16.22 -10.10
N ASP A 170 -1.29 15.54 -8.96
CA ASP A 170 -1.58 14.11 -8.91
C ASP A 170 -3.00 13.78 -9.44
N VAL A 171 -3.95 14.72 -9.34
CA VAL A 171 -5.30 14.56 -9.94
C VAL A 171 -5.48 15.27 -11.29
N GLU A 172 -4.58 16.19 -11.65
CA GLU A 172 -4.73 17.08 -12.82
C GLU A 172 -4.97 16.32 -14.12
N LEU A 173 -4.26 15.22 -14.35
CA LEU A 173 -4.25 14.51 -15.63
C LEU A 173 -5.04 13.19 -15.63
N LEU A 174 -5.62 12.78 -14.48
CA LEU A 174 -6.26 11.47 -14.36
C LEU A 174 -7.46 11.30 -15.30
N ILE A 175 -8.26 12.34 -15.53
CA ILE A 175 -9.42 12.30 -16.46
C ILE A 175 -8.97 12.07 -17.91
N GLU A 176 -7.89 12.75 -18.33
CA GLU A 176 -7.31 12.54 -19.65
C GLU A 176 -6.71 11.15 -19.79
N LEU A 177 -6.03 10.67 -18.74
CA LEU A 177 -5.49 9.32 -18.68
C LEU A 177 -6.60 8.27 -18.79
N GLU A 178 -7.67 8.39 -18.01
CA GLU A 178 -8.83 7.49 -18.13
C GLU A 178 -9.31 7.40 -19.58
N THR A 179 -9.52 8.53 -20.23
CA THR A 179 -10.01 8.58 -21.61
C THR A 179 -9.09 7.82 -22.57
N LYS A 180 -7.79 8.05 -22.50
CA LYS A 180 -6.79 7.40 -23.36
C LYS A 180 -6.65 5.90 -23.05
N MET A 181 -6.58 5.56 -21.77
CA MET A 181 -6.39 4.17 -21.34
C MET A 181 -7.63 3.33 -21.61
N ARG A 182 -8.83 3.88 -21.42
CA ARG A 182 -10.10 3.23 -21.75
C ARG A 182 -10.19 2.92 -23.24
N ALA A 183 -9.78 3.85 -24.10
CA ALA A 183 -9.72 3.63 -25.55
C ALA A 183 -8.73 2.50 -25.90
N GLU A 184 -7.57 2.46 -25.27
CA GLU A 184 -6.56 1.44 -25.51
C GLU A 184 -6.98 0.06 -24.97
N LEU A 185 -7.60 -0.02 -23.79
CA LEU A 185 -8.20 -1.24 -23.26
C LEU A 185 -9.25 -1.83 -24.20
N LYS A 186 -10.14 -0.97 -24.75
CA LYS A 186 -11.11 -1.39 -25.76
C LYS A 186 -10.43 -1.90 -27.04
N ARG A 187 -9.40 -1.21 -27.53
CA ARG A 187 -8.64 -1.61 -28.72
C ARG A 187 -7.97 -2.97 -28.55
N GLN A 188 -7.51 -3.28 -27.34
CA GLN A 188 -6.89 -4.58 -27.01
C GLN A 188 -7.90 -5.65 -26.57
N GLY A 189 -9.19 -5.37 -26.52
CA GLY A 189 -10.22 -6.31 -26.06
C GLY A 189 -10.14 -6.66 -24.57
N LYS A 190 -9.56 -5.76 -23.74
CA LYS A 190 -9.31 -6.00 -22.30
C LYS A 190 -10.22 -5.20 -21.38
N MET A 191 -11.25 -4.55 -21.91
CA MET A 191 -12.11 -3.67 -21.10
C MET A 191 -12.89 -4.45 -20.02
N GLU A 192 -13.36 -5.67 -20.34
CA GLU A 192 -14.06 -6.53 -19.41
C GLU A 192 -13.11 -7.00 -18.28
N TRP A 193 -11.87 -7.37 -18.62
CA TRP A 193 -10.85 -7.73 -17.64
C TRP A 193 -10.56 -6.57 -16.68
N ALA A 194 -10.43 -5.37 -17.23
CA ALA A 194 -10.19 -4.18 -16.43
C ALA A 194 -11.37 -3.90 -15.49
N GLN A 195 -12.62 -4.06 -15.96
CA GLN A 195 -13.78 -3.85 -15.11
C GLN A 195 -13.83 -4.83 -13.93
N GLU A 196 -13.58 -6.13 -14.17
CA GLU A 196 -13.50 -7.12 -13.08
C GLU A 196 -12.41 -6.78 -12.05
N GLU A 197 -11.23 -6.28 -12.50
CA GLU A 197 -10.17 -5.86 -11.60
C GLU A 197 -10.53 -4.59 -10.83
N PHE A 198 -11.19 -3.62 -11.46
CA PHE A 198 -11.67 -2.41 -10.80
C PHE A 198 -12.73 -2.71 -9.74
N ASP A 199 -13.70 -3.56 -10.06
CA ASP A 199 -14.74 -3.99 -9.12
C ASP A 199 -14.14 -4.76 -7.93
N TYR A 200 -13.13 -5.60 -8.20
CA TYR A 200 -12.40 -6.29 -7.16
C TYR A 200 -11.60 -5.32 -6.27
N ALA A 201 -10.87 -4.37 -6.86
CA ALA A 201 -10.09 -3.38 -6.12
C ALA A 201 -11.00 -2.48 -5.26
N LEU A 202 -12.14 -2.04 -5.81
CA LEU A 202 -13.13 -1.25 -5.09
C LEU A 202 -13.65 -2.00 -3.86
N LYS A 203 -14.07 -3.26 -4.04
CA LYS A 203 -14.57 -4.10 -2.96
C LYS A 203 -13.52 -4.38 -1.88
N GLU A 204 -12.28 -4.67 -2.27
CA GLU A 204 -11.18 -4.91 -1.31
C GLU A 204 -10.78 -3.63 -0.58
N GLY A 205 -10.70 -2.49 -1.29
CA GLY A 205 -10.27 -1.22 -0.74
C GLY A 205 -11.28 -0.59 0.22
N LEU A 206 -12.58 -0.75 -0.04
CA LEU A 206 -13.65 -0.30 0.86
C LEU A 206 -13.94 -1.29 2.00
N GLY A 207 -13.31 -2.46 1.97
CA GLY A 207 -13.40 -3.43 3.05
C GLY A 207 -12.63 -3.01 4.31
N PRO A 208 -12.89 -3.67 5.45
CA PRO A 208 -12.17 -3.37 6.68
C PRO A 208 -10.67 -3.62 6.51
N ARG A 209 -9.83 -2.72 7.03
CA ARG A 209 -8.36 -2.93 7.06
C ARG A 209 -8.03 -4.25 7.73
N LYS A 210 -7.25 -5.05 7.04
CA LYS A 210 -6.80 -6.36 7.56
C LYS A 210 -5.66 -6.14 8.54
N GLU A 211 -5.95 -6.20 9.83
CA GLU A 211 -4.90 -6.20 10.85
C GLU A 211 -4.11 -7.51 10.80
N HIS A 212 -2.80 -7.40 10.95
CA HIS A 212 -1.99 -8.60 11.05
C HIS A 212 -2.12 -9.22 12.45
N PRO A 213 -2.39 -10.54 12.56
CA PRO A 213 -2.63 -11.19 13.86
C PRO A 213 -1.42 -11.11 14.82
N ILE A 214 -0.23 -10.90 14.30
CA ILE A 214 1.01 -10.76 15.07
C ILE A 214 1.82 -9.58 14.50
N PRO A 215 1.43 -8.30 14.84
CA PRO A 215 2.01 -7.12 14.19
C PRO A 215 3.53 -6.98 14.35
N TRP A 216 4.09 -7.33 15.53
CA TRP A 216 5.53 -7.24 15.79
C TRP A 216 6.39 -8.17 14.90
N MET A 217 5.79 -9.19 14.26
CA MET A 217 6.46 -10.04 13.27
C MET A 217 6.73 -9.34 11.93
N HIS A 218 6.20 -8.12 11.73
CA HIS A 218 6.44 -7.31 10.54
C HIS A 218 7.60 -6.31 10.69
N VAL A 219 8.29 -6.32 11.82
CA VAL A 219 9.54 -5.56 11.97
C VAL A 219 10.49 -5.90 10.82
N SER A 220 10.98 -4.89 10.12
CA SER A 220 11.89 -5.08 8.99
C SER A 220 13.13 -5.89 9.43
N HIS A 221 13.58 -6.81 8.58
CA HIS A 221 14.70 -7.71 8.88
C HIS A 221 14.46 -8.73 10.01
N ILE A 222 13.22 -8.95 10.46
CA ILE A 222 12.89 -9.94 11.50
C ILE A 222 13.45 -11.34 11.19
N THR A 223 13.58 -11.69 9.90
CA THR A 223 14.12 -12.97 9.44
C THR A 223 15.54 -13.25 9.93
N GLU A 224 16.32 -12.23 10.27
CA GLU A 224 17.68 -12.36 10.81
C GLU A 224 17.72 -12.96 12.21
N VAL A 225 16.64 -12.86 12.96
CA VAL A 225 16.50 -13.35 14.34
C VAL A 225 15.42 -14.43 14.49
N MET A 226 14.78 -14.87 13.42
CA MET A 226 13.65 -15.83 13.45
C MET A 226 13.95 -17.15 14.17
N ARG A 227 15.19 -17.60 14.21
CA ARG A 227 15.60 -18.86 14.85
C ARG A 227 15.99 -18.69 16.33
N ASP A 228 16.01 -17.48 16.82
CA ASP A 228 16.42 -17.15 18.18
C ASP A 228 15.22 -16.63 18.98
N ARG A 229 14.57 -17.54 19.71
CA ARG A 229 13.36 -17.25 20.48
C ARG A 229 13.57 -16.15 21.54
N GLN A 230 14.75 -16.08 22.16
CA GLN A 230 15.08 -15.02 23.12
C GLN A 230 15.22 -13.66 22.41
N ALA A 231 15.85 -13.63 21.23
CA ALA A 231 15.89 -12.43 20.41
C ALA A 231 14.49 -11.97 19.99
N LEU A 232 13.60 -12.91 19.64
CA LEU A 232 12.21 -12.60 19.34
C LEU A 232 11.44 -12.05 20.55
N ALA A 233 11.76 -12.49 21.77
CA ALA A 233 11.19 -11.91 22.98
C ALA A 233 11.57 -10.43 23.14
N ILE A 234 12.83 -10.08 22.84
CA ILE A 234 13.30 -8.68 22.84
C ILE A 234 12.57 -7.88 21.75
N VAL A 235 12.46 -8.41 20.51
CA VAL A 235 11.73 -7.74 19.42
C VAL A 235 10.30 -7.44 19.84
N ARG A 236 9.57 -8.45 20.34
CA ARG A 236 8.19 -8.29 20.81
C ARG A 236 8.08 -7.21 21.88
N ALA A 237 8.92 -7.24 22.89
CA ALA A 237 8.88 -6.29 24.02
C ALA A 237 9.15 -4.84 23.56
N LEU A 238 10.18 -4.64 22.74
CA LEU A 238 10.51 -3.31 22.20
C LEU A 238 9.45 -2.79 21.25
N TRP A 239 8.95 -3.65 20.35
CA TRP A 239 7.89 -3.29 19.42
C TRP A 239 6.62 -2.88 20.16
N THR A 240 6.18 -3.68 21.15
CA THR A 240 4.95 -3.39 21.92
C THR A 240 5.06 -2.04 22.62
N ARG A 241 6.17 -1.79 23.31
CA ARG A 241 6.33 -0.51 24.00
C ARG A 241 6.47 0.67 23.06
N ARG A 242 7.16 0.49 21.94
CA ARG A 242 7.25 1.49 20.89
C ARG A 242 5.87 1.85 20.33
N ASP A 243 5.04 0.85 20.07
CA ASP A 243 3.69 1.03 19.54
C ASP A 243 2.78 1.79 20.53
N GLU A 244 2.81 1.40 21.82
CA GLU A 244 2.07 2.09 22.87
C GLU A 244 2.44 3.58 22.96
N LEU A 245 3.73 3.90 22.97
CA LEU A 245 4.23 5.26 23.03
C LEU A 245 3.92 6.05 21.75
N ALA A 246 4.04 5.40 20.60
CA ALA A 246 3.73 6.01 19.33
C ALA A 246 2.25 6.45 19.27
N ARG A 247 1.36 5.59 19.75
CA ARG A 247 -0.08 5.89 19.88
C ARG A 247 -0.37 6.98 20.92
N GLU A 248 0.29 6.91 22.09
CA GLU A 248 0.12 7.91 23.16
C GLU A 248 0.49 9.33 22.71
N TYR A 249 1.58 9.44 21.94
CA TYR A 249 2.12 10.74 21.53
C TYR A 249 1.76 11.13 20.09
N ASP A 250 1.00 10.29 19.39
CA ASP A 250 0.66 10.45 17.98
C ASP A 250 1.88 10.77 17.12
N ILE A 251 2.87 9.89 17.18
CA ILE A 251 4.12 9.98 16.44
C ILE A 251 4.41 8.66 15.72
N ALA A 252 4.99 8.71 14.52
CA ALA A 252 5.35 7.48 13.81
C ALA A 252 6.27 6.60 14.66
N PRO A 253 5.97 5.28 14.81
CA PRO A 253 6.75 4.37 15.66
C PRO A 253 8.25 4.39 15.33
N THR A 254 8.59 4.50 14.05
CA THR A 254 9.97 4.53 13.56
C THR A 254 10.75 5.77 13.99
N LEU A 255 10.07 6.87 14.32
CA LEU A 255 10.69 8.08 14.88
C LEU A 255 11.06 7.93 16.37
N LEU A 256 10.47 6.97 17.08
CA LEU A 256 10.82 6.64 18.46
C LEU A 256 11.96 5.63 18.52
N LEU A 257 11.90 4.58 17.71
CA LEU A 257 12.90 3.53 17.64
C LEU A 257 12.78 2.84 16.27
N SER A 258 13.83 2.85 15.47
CA SER A 258 13.81 2.23 14.14
C SER A 258 13.73 0.70 14.21
N ASP A 259 13.20 0.05 13.19
CA ASP A 259 13.18 -1.41 13.09
C ASP A 259 14.58 -2.00 13.11
N SER A 260 15.54 -1.34 12.41
CA SER A 260 16.94 -1.75 12.43
C SER A 260 17.56 -1.72 13.84
N SER A 261 17.20 -0.72 14.66
CA SER A 261 17.64 -0.64 16.05
C SER A 261 17.08 -1.80 16.89
N ILE A 262 15.82 -2.15 16.71
CA ILE A 262 15.18 -3.29 17.38
C ILE A 262 15.92 -4.58 17.03
N ILE A 263 16.20 -4.83 15.75
CA ILE A 263 16.90 -6.03 15.29
C ILE A 263 18.36 -6.05 15.77
N GLU A 264 19.07 -4.91 15.73
CA GLU A 264 20.45 -4.82 16.26
C GLU A 264 20.51 -5.20 17.72
N VAL A 265 19.62 -4.66 18.55
CA VAL A 265 19.54 -4.98 19.99
C VAL A 265 19.21 -6.45 20.22
N ALA A 266 18.24 -6.99 19.48
CA ALA A 266 17.84 -8.39 19.59
C ALA A 266 18.99 -9.36 19.25
N LYS A 267 19.82 -9.02 18.27
CA LYS A 267 21.03 -9.80 17.92
C LYS A 267 22.12 -9.71 18.97
N ARG A 268 22.32 -8.53 19.53
CA ARG A 268 23.42 -8.28 20.50
C ARG A 268 23.10 -8.71 21.94
N LYS A 269 21.80 -8.73 22.31
CA LYS A 269 21.32 -9.11 23.64
C LYS A 269 22.17 -8.48 24.80
N PRO A 270 22.17 -7.16 24.94
CA PRO A 270 23.06 -6.48 25.88
C PRO A 270 22.68 -6.78 27.34
N HIS A 271 23.52 -7.50 28.04
CA HIS A 271 23.32 -7.90 29.46
C HIS A 271 23.84 -6.89 30.49
N ASN A 272 24.67 -5.94 30.09
CA ASN A 272 25.24 -4.95 30.99
C ASN A 272 25.26 -3.54 30.37
N ALA A 273 25.53 -2.56 31.25
CA ALA A 273 25.51 -1.14 30.84
C ALA A 273 26.55 -0.79 29.77
N ALA A 274 27.71 -1.48 29.74
CA ALA A 274 28.72 -1.21 28.71
C ALA A 274 28.28 -1.69 27.34
N GLN A 275 27.73 -2.90 27.25
CA GLN A 275 27.17 -3.44 26.02
C GLN A 275 26.01 -2.59 25.53
N PHE A 276 25.10 -2.16 26.42
CA PHE A 276 23.99 -1.28 26.03
C PHE A 276 24.51 0.05 25.49
N ARG A 277 25.49 0.70 26.15
CA ARG A 277 26.05 1.96 25.63
C ARG A 277 26.78 1.81 24.29
N SER A 278 27.25 0.61 23.95
CA SER A 278 27.89 0.36 22.64
C SER A 278 26.90 0.30 21.46
N ILE A 279 25.61 0.23 21.74
CA ILE A 279 24.57 0.23 20.71
C ILE A 279 24.13 1.69 20.47
N ARG A 280 24.75 2.31 19.48
CA ARG A 280 24.54 3.72 19.19
C ARG A 280 23.08 4.01 18.81
N SER A 281 22.50 3.16 18.00
CA SER A 281 21.16 3.33 17.43
C SER A 281 20.03 3.44 18.46
N ILE A 282 20.21 2.90 19.68
CA ILE A 282 19.20 2.97 20.75
C ILE A 282 19.50 4.08 21.77
N ASN A 283 20.71 4.61 21.77
CA ASN A 283 21.15 5.66 22.70
C ASN A 283 20.99 7.06 22.11
N GLU A 284 20.76 7.16 20.83
CA GLU A 284 20.61 8.41 20.11
C GLU A 284 19.18 8.61 19.64
N ARG A 285 18.77 9.88 19.51
CA ARG A 285 17.50 10.24 18.90
C ARG A 285 17.51 9.81 17.44
N VAL A 286 16.42 9.22 16.96
CA VAL A 286 16.24 8.94 15.54
C VAL A 286 16.28 10.26 14.77
N ARG A 287 17.13 10.33 13.77
CA ARG A 287 17.19 11.43 12.79
C ARG A 287 17.03 10.85 11.41
N ILE A 288 16.16 11.45 10.63
CA ILE A 288 16.04 11.15 9.21
C ILE A 288 16.70 12.32 8.49
N HIS A 289 17.82 12.05 7.85
CA HIS A 289 18.52 13.04 7.05
C HIS A 289 17.89 13.05 5.66
N THR A 290 17.28 14.17 5.35
CA THR A 290 16.68 14.46 4.06
C THR A 290 17.21 15.81 3.57
N ASP A 291 16.47 16.53 2.75
CA ASP A 291 16.78 17.93 2.45
C ASP A 291 16.54 18.83 3.69
N SER A 292 17.06 20.05 3.64
CA SER A 292 17.05 20.98 4.79
C SER A 292 15.63 21.38 5.25
N GLU A 293 14.62 21.26 4.40
CA GLU A 293 13.23 21.58 4.75
C GLU A 293 12.56 20.43 5.45
N GLN A 294 12.75 19.20 4.98
CA GLN A 294 12.24 18.00 5.64
C GLN A 294 12.91 17.80 7.01
N ASP A 295 14.17 18.10 7.17
CA ASP A 295 14.85 18.07 8.47
C ASP A 295 14.15 18.98 9.50
N LYS A 296 13.64 20.13 9.11
CA LYS A 296 12.85 21.01 9.99
C LYS A 296 11.53 20.38 10.41
N MET A 297 10.89 19.61 9.55
CA MET A 297 9.64 18.89 9.88
C MET A 297 9.89 17.82 10.94
N PHE A 298 10.94 17.03 10.81
CA PHE A 298 11.31 16.04 11.84
C PHE A 298 11.64 16.69 13.17
N GLU A 299 12.19 17.92 13.19
CA GLU A 299 12.46 18.63 14.44
C GLU A 299 11.20 18.99 15.24
N ARG A 300 9.99 19.03 14.63
CA ARG A 300 8.70 19.18 15.36
C ARG A 300 8.50 18.07 16.37
N TYR A 301 8.98 16.86 16.08
CA TYR A 301 8.82 15.68 16.91
C TYR A 301 9.94 15.50 17.94
N ALA A 302 11.00 16.32 17.86
CA ALA A 302 12.12 16.27 18.78
C ALA A 302 11.74 16.43 20.27
N PRO A 303 10.76 17.27 20.67
CA PRO A 303 10.31 17.35 22.06
C PRO A 303 9.72 16.04 22.57
N ILE A 304 8.97 15.31 21.73
CA ILE A 304 8.40 13.99 22.07
C ILE A 304 9.53 12.97 22.21
N GLN A 305 10.43 12.90 21.22
CA GLN A 305 11.58 11.98 21.25
C GLN A 305 12.46 12.18 22.50
N ARG A 306 12.63 13.44 22.98
CA ARG A 306 13.43 13.73 24.19
C ARG A 306 12.77 13.24 25.49
N LYS A 307 11.44 13.04 25.51
CA LYS A 307 10.75 12.43 26.67
C LYS A 307 11.10 10.95 26.81
N ILE A 308 11.43 10.28 25.73
CA ILE A 308 11.74 8.85 25.66
C ILE A 308 13.23 8.66 25.92
N LYS A 309 13.57 8.31 27.17
CA LYS A 309 14.98 8.16 27.58
C LYS A 309 15.53 6.78 27.20
N PRO A 310 16.80 6.67 26.80
CA PRO A 310 17.46 5.38 26.54
C PRO A 310 17.37 4.38 27.70
N SER A 311 17.31 4.86 28.94
CA SER A 311 17.14 4.01 30.13
C SER A 311 15.84 3.20 30.12
N MET A 312 14.79 3.73 29.51
CA MET A 312 13.52 3.02 29.38
C MET A 312 13.67 1.80 28.45
N TRP A 313 14.31 1.97 27.31
CA TRP A 313 14.60 0.85 26.39
C TRP A 313 15.49 -0.19 27.05
N LYS A 314 16.50 0.26 27.82
CA LYS A 314 17.37 -0.63 28.58
C LYS A 314 16.59 -1.52 29.55
N ASN A 315 15.64 -0.95 30.32
CA ASN A 315 14.82 -1.72 31.24
C ASN A 315 14.00 -2.78 30.55
N ILE A 316 13.31 -2.41 29.44
CA ILE A 316 12.51 -3.33 28.62
C ILE A 316 13.36 -4.50 28.09
N ILE A 317 14.58 -4.21 27.65
CA ILE A 317 15.51 -5.24 27.15
C ILE A 317 15.93 -6.18 28.30
N GLN A 318 16.22 -5.63 29.48
CA GLN A 318 16.59 -6.42 30.65
C GLN A 318 15.45 -7.33 31.11
N ASP A 319 14.21 -6.79 31.12
CA ASP A 319 13.01 -7.55 31.46
C ASP A 319 12.78 -8.68 30.44
N ALA A 320 12.94 -8.40 29.15
CA ALA A 320 12.81 -9.41 28.09
C ALA A 320 13.88 -10.49 28.15
N LEU A 321 15.13 -10.13 28.55
CA LEU A 321 16.24 -11.07 28.75
C LEU A 321 16.04 -11.95 30.00
N ALA A 322 15.35 -11.46 31.02
CA ALA A 322 15.03 -12.17 32.25
C ALA A 322 13.85 -13.16 32.11
N LEU A 323 13.10 -13.10 31.01
CA LEU A 323 11.99 -14.02 30.76
C LEU A 323 12.47 -15.48 30.72
N PRO A 324 11.76 -16.42 31.37
CA PRO A 324 12.07 -17.84 31.27
C PRO A 324 11.79 -18.34 29.81
N PRO A 325 12.47 -19.38 29.34
CA PRO A 325 12.32 -19.93 28.00
C PRO A 325 10.87 -20.32 27.62
N SER A 326 10.03 -20.61 28.61
CA SER A 326 8.61 -20.92 28.43
C SER A 326 7.78 -19.73 27.96
N GLU A 327 8.23 -18.50 28.24
CA GLU A 327 7.54 -17.24 27.85
C GLU A 327 8.07 -16.61 26.55
N TRP A 328 9.15 -17.18 26.00
CA TRP A 328 9.67 -16.74 24.71
C TRP A 328 8.68 -17.07 23.58
N PRO A 329 8.56 -16.19 22.57
CA PRO A 329 7.69 -16.46 21.43
C PRO A 329 8.01 -17.81 20.78
N ASP A 330 6.99 -18.61 20.55
CA ASP A 330 7.11 -19.86 19.82
C ASP A 330 6.70 -19.63 18.36
N VAL A 331 7.69 -19.52 17.50
CA VAL A 331 7.48 -19.30 16.05
C VAL A 331 7.36 -20.64 15.31
N ASP A 332 7.86 -21.73 15.91
CA ASP A 332 7.92 -23.05 15.29
C ASP A 332 6.74 -23.96 15.67
N GLY A 333 6.06 -23.68 16.76
CA GLY A 333 5.19 -24.68 17.40
C GLY A 333 3.69 -24.54 17.28
N GLY A 334 3.14 -23.37 17.08
CA GLY A 334 1.69 -23.29 17.26
C GLY A 334 0.88 -22.36 16.35
N ALA A 335 1.26 -21.09 16.26
CA ALA A 335 0.49 -20.12 15.50
C ALA A 335 0.90 -20.10 14.02
N ALA A 336 2.19 -20.12 13.72
CA ALA A 336 2.67 -20.15 12.33
C ALA A 336 2.31 -21.49 11.65
N ARG A 337 2.48 -22.63 12.33
CA ARG A 337 2.08 -23.93 11.79
C ARG A 337 0.55 -24.12 11.73
N ARG A 338 -0.23 -23.55 12.65
CA ARG A 338 -1.71 -23.60 12.55
C ARG A 338 -2.22 -22.71 11.42
N HIS A 339 -1.59 -21.57 11.15
CA HIS A 339 -1.87 -20.77 9.96
C HIS A 339 -1.37 -21.44 8.68
N GLU A 340 -0.19 -22.09 8.69
CA GLU A 340 0.31 -22.86 7.55
C GLU A 340 -0.46 -24.19 7.34
N SER A 341 -0.93 -24.82 8.41
CA SER A 341 -1.71 -26.07 8.29
C SER A 341 -3.20 -25.85 8.02
N GLN A 342 -3.74 -24.66 8.27
CA GLN A 342 -5.10 -24.28 7.85
C GLN A 342 -5.14 -23.60 6.49
N SER A 343 -4.05 -22.98 6.02
CA SER A 343 -3.89 -22.62 4.62
C SER A 343 -3.10 -23.72 3.92
N ALA A 344 -3.75 -24.46 3.04
CA ALA A 344 -3.11 -25.39 2.09
C ALA A 344 -2.18 -24.66 1.10
N SER A 345 -1.43 -23.69 1.59
CA SER A 345 -0.59 -22.79 0.80
C SER A 345 0.76 -23.43 0.53
N ALA A 346 1.09 -23.55 -0.75
CA ALA A 346 2.35 -24.09 -1.21
C ALA A 346 3.56 -23.24 -0.78
N PRO A 347 4.72 -23.85 -0.53
CA PRO A 347 5.93 -23.11 -0.19
C PRO A 347 6.29 -22.04 -1.25
N LYS A 348 6.61 -20.82 -0.79
CA LYS A 348 7.05 -19.74 -1.67
C LYS A 348 8.45 -20.00 -2.24
N SER A 349 9.33 -20.65 -1.47
CA SER A 349 10.72 -20.90 -1.84
C SER A 349 10.86 -22.04 -2.85
N ILE A 350 11.38 -21.76 -4.02
CA ILE A 350 11.70 -22.75 -5.08
C ILE A 350 12.74 -23.77 -4.61
N ARG A 351 13.64 -23.38 -3.68
CA ARG A 351 14.61 -24.31 -3.09
C ARG A 351 13.93 -25.48 -2.40
N VAL A 352 12.84 -25.21 -1.62
CA VAL A 352 12.06 -26.27 -0.95
C VAL A 352 11.46 -27.24 -1.97
N TRP A 353 10.93 -26.72 -3.08
CA TRP A 353 10.40 -27.55 -4.16
C TRP A 353 11.50 -28.42 -4.79
N LYS A 354 12.66 -27.84 -5.08
CA LYS A 354 13.78 -28.55 -5.70
C LYS A 354 14.34 -29.67 -4.82
N GLU A 355 14.49 -29.40 -3.52
CA GLU A 355 15.10 -30.32 -2.56
C GLU A 355 14.14 -31.42 -2.10
N ARG A 356 12.84 -31.11 -1.94
CA ARG A 356 11.89 -32.04 -1.30
C ARG A 356 10.78 -32.56 -2.22
N TYR A 357 10.46 -31.85 -3.32
CA TYR A 357 9.32 -32.15 -4.18
C TYR A 357 9.66 -31.95 -5.67
N PRO A 358 10.71 -32.60 -6.19
CA PRO A 358 11.20 -32.37 -7.56
C PRO A 358 10.16 -32.70 -8.63
N GLU A 359 9.31 -33.71 -8.44
CA GLU A 359 8.26 -34.07 -9.39
C GLU A 359 7.18 -32.98 -9.48
N ARG A 360 6.74 -32.46 -8.33
CA ARG A 360 5.78 -31.33 -8.29
C ARG A 360 6.38 -30.06 -8.90
N LEU A 361 7.69 -29.84 -8.75
CA LEU A 361 8.39 -28.74 -9.41
C LEU A 361 8.35 -28.86 -10.93
N GLN A 362 8.47 -30.06 -11.49
CA GLN A 362 8.35 -30.28 -12.93
C GLN A 362 6.95 -29.88 -13.43
N VAL A 363 5.90 -30.27 -12.70
CA VAL A 363 4.52 -29.86 -13.03
C VAL A 363 4.40 -28.34 -12.96
N LEU A 364 4.86 -27.71 -11.87
CA LEU A 364 4.83 -26.26 -11.73
C LEU A 364 5.56 -25.52 -12.87
N ASN A 365 6.68 -26.06 -13.34
CA ASN A 365 7.43 -25.49 -14.47
C ASN A 365 6.64 -25.60 -15.79
N ARG A 366 5.94 -26.74 -16.05
CA ARG A 366 5.07 -26.85 -17.22
C ARG A 366 3.91 -25.86 -17.16
N VAL A 367 3.26 -25.75 -16.00
CA VAL A 367 2.17 -24.79 -15.77
C VAL A 367 2.65 -23.35 -15.97
N ARG A 368 3.80 -22.98 -15.41
CA ARG A 368 4.39 -21.66 -15.61
C ARG A 368 4.67 -21.36 -17.08
N LYS A 369 5.21 -22.34 -17.82
CA LYS A 369 5.47 -22.18 -19.26
C LYS A 369 4.18 -21.92 -20.03
N ALA A 370 3.09 -22.67 -19.72
CA ALA A 370 1.81 -22.47 -20.35
C ALA A 370 1.23 -21.07 -20.06
N VAL A 371 1.33 -20.60 -18.81
CA VAL A 371 0.87 -19.24 -18.44
C VAL A 371 1.76 -18.16 -19.03
N SER A 372 3.08 -18.37 -19.13
CA SER A 372 3.97 -17.42 -19.80
C SER A 372 3.61 -17.22 -21.27
N GLN A 373 3.24 -18.30 -21.98
CA GLN A 373 2.78 -18.19 -23.36
C GLN A 373 1.50 -17.34 -23.47
N ILE A 374 0.53 -17.55 -22.58
CA ILE A 374 -0.69 -16.75 -22.54
C ILE A 374 -0.35 -15.27 -22.26
N ALA A 375 0.58 -15.01 -21.34
CA ALA A 375 1.04 -13.66 -21.02
C ALA A 375 1.68 -12.96 -22.24
N GLU A 376 2.49 -13.68 -23.01
CA GLU A 376 3.07 -13.18 -24.26
C GLU A 376 1.99 -12.90 -25.32
N ASP A 377 1.10 -13.85 -25.56
CA ASP A 377 0.03 -13.76 -26.57
C ASP A 377 -0.91 -12.59 -26.29
N THR A 378 -1.21 -12.35 -25.01
CA THR A 378 -2.10 -11.28 -24.56
C THR A 378 -1.37 -9.96 -24.25
N ARG A 379 -0.03 -9.94 -24.31
CA ARG A 379 0.79 -8.79 -23.87
C ARG A 379 0.42 -8.31 -22.47
N THR A 380 0.19 -9.25 -21.56
CA THR A 380 -0.17 -8.98 -20.17
C THR A 380 0.86 -9.63 -19.24
N PRO A 381 1.41 -8.94 -18.22
CA PRO A 381 2.37 -9.53 -17.31
C PRO A 381 1.84 -10.81 -16.64
N VAL A 382 2.72 -11.80 -16.47
CA VAL A 382 2.36 -13.14 -15.94
C VAL A 382 1.64 -13.03 -14.59
N GLU A 383 2.10 -12.14 -13.72
CA GLU A 383 1.54 -11.91 -12.38
C GLU A 383 0.13 -11.27 -12.41
N ILE A 384 -0.22 -10.62 -13.51
CA ILE A 384 -1.55 -10.07 -13.76
C ILE A 384 -2.47 -11.14 -14.35
N VAL A 385 -1.96 -11.94 -15.30
CA VAL A 385 -2.69 -13.08 -15.87
C VAL A 385 -3.16 -14.02 -14.75
N ILE A 386 -2.29 -14.34 -13.80
CA ILE A 386 -2.64 -15.15 -12.62
C ILE A 386 -1.59 -14.98 -11.51
N LYS A 387 -2.03 -14.83 -10.27
CA LYS A 387 -1.12 -14.72 -9.12
C LYS A 387 -0.21 -15.94 -9.02
N PRO A 388 1.13 -15.79 -8.96
CA PRO A 388 2.06 -16.91 -8.89
C PRO A 388 1.80 -17.88 -7.72
N GLN A 389 1.19 -17.40 -6.63
CA GLN A 389 0.84 -18.25 -5.50
C GLN A 389 -0.29 -19.22 -5.85
N TYR A 390 -1.26 -18.82 -6.67
CA TYR A 390 -2.35 -19.71 -7.09
C TYR A 390 -1.82 -20.89 -7.91
N LEU A 391 -0.83 -20.65 -8.79
CA LEU A 391 -0.16 -21.71 -9.54
C LEU A 391 0.63 -22.65 -8.62
N ARG A 392 1.30 -22.10 -7.61
CA ARG A 392 1.99 -22.92 -6.60
C ARG A 392 1.00 -23.79 -5.83
N ASN A 393 -0.09 -23.20 -5.33
CA ASN A 393 -1.13 -23.94 -4.60
C ASN A 393 -1.76 -25.04 -5.47
N LEU A 394 -2.04 -24.73 -6.73
CA LEU A 394 -2.60 -25.64 -7.69
C LEU A 394 -1.70 -26.87 -7.93
N CYS A 395 -0.38 -26.69 -8.00
CA CYS A 395 0.57 -27.79 -8.18
C CYS A 395 0.96 -28.48 -6.87
N TRP A 396 0.55 -27.93 -5.72
CA TRP A 396 0.87 -28.47 -4.40
C TRP A 396 -0.05 -29.60 -3.96
N THR A 397 -1.29 -29.62 -4.43
CA THR A 397 -2.30 -30.60 -4.07
C THR A 397 -2.80 -31.37 -5.29
N ASP A 398 -3.50 -32.48 -5.07
CA ASP A 398 -4.16 -33.24 -6.16
C ASP A 398 -5.62 -32.79 -6.36
N GLU A 399 -6.10 -31.83 -5.57
CA GLU A 399 -7.48 -31.31 -5.65
C GLU A 399 -7.84 -30.73 -7.03
N PRO A 400 -6.95 -29.97 -7.74
CA PRO A 400 -7.27 -29.47 -9.07
C PRO A 400 -7.56 -30.55 -10.10
N ARG A 401 -6.88 -31.72 -9.98
CA ARG A 401 -7.14 -32.88 -10.85
C ARG A 401 -8.49 -33.52 -10.58
N LYS A 402 -8.99 -33.50 -9.32
CA LYS A 402 -10.25 -34.09 -8.90
C LYS A 402 -11.46 -33.17 -9.12
N ARG A 403 -11.31 -31.89 -8.83
CA ARG A 403 -12.40 -30.89 -8.79
C ARG A 403 -12.45 -29.96 -10.00
N GLY A 404 -11.41 -29.99 -10.83
CA GLY A 404 -11.22 -29.09 -11.98
C GLY A 404 -10.42 -27.84 -11.63
N VAL A 405 -9.54 -27.43 -12.57
CA VAL A 405 -8.64 -26.28 -12.42
C VAL A 405 -9.42 -24.96 -12.26
N ALA A 406 -10.46 -24.76 -13.09
CA ALA A 406 -11.26 -23.54 -13.05
C ALA A 406 -11.84 -23.29 -11.66
N ARG A 407 -12.53 -24.28 -11.11
CA ARG A 407 -13.11 -24.17 -9.76
C ARG A 407 -12.06 -23.92 -8.69
N PHE A 408 -10.93 -24.62 -8.75
CA PHE A 408 -9.84 -24.44 -7.79
C PHE A 408 -9.29 -23.01 -7.82
N LEU A 409 -9.09 -22.44 -9.01
CA LEU A 409 -8.57 -21.07 -9.17
C LEU A 409 -9.58 -20.03 -8.66
N SER A 410 -10.88 -20.21 -8.95
CA SER A 410 -11.93 -19.32 -8.43
C SER A 410 -11.98 -19.37 -6.89
N GLU A 411 -11.89 -20.55 -6.28
CA GLU A 411 -11.83 -20.73 -4.82
C GLU A 411 -10.57 -20.09 -4.19
N GLN A 412 -9.48 -19.89 -4.97
CA GLN A 412 -8.30 -19.13 -4.55
C GLN A 412 -8.47 -17.61 -4.70
N GLY A 413 -9.55 -17.14 -5.32
CA GLY A 413 -9.83 -15.71 -5.56
C GLY A 413 -9.33 -15.20 -6.91
N ALA A 414 -9.11 -16.08 -7.90
CA ALA A 414 -8.91 -15.65 -9.27
C ALA A 414 -10.22 -15.09 -9.85
N ARG A 415 -10.13 -14.01 -10.65
CA ARG A 415 -11.27 -13.40 -11.34
C ARG A 415 -11.72 -14.28 -12.49
N ASP A 416 -12.95 -14.10 -12.92
CA ASP A 416 -13.53 -14.94 -13.98
C ASP A 416 -12.77 -14.81 -15.30
N TRP A 417 -12.31 -13.61 -15.65
CA TRP A 417 -11.47 -13.41 -16.83
C TRP A 417 -10.15 -14.19 -16.75
N GLN A 418 -9.50 -14.22 -15.56
CA GLN A 418 -8.27 -14.98 -15.33
C GLN A 418 -8.49 -16.47 -15.49
N VAL A 419 -9.55 -16.96 -14.85
CA VAL A 419 -9.94 -18.39 -14.92
C VAL A 419 -10.24 -18.79 -16.37
N SER A 420 -11.05 -18.00 -17.07
CA SER A 420 -11.40 -18.24 -18.48
C SER A 420 -10.18 -18.30 -19.38
N LEU A 421 -9.19 -17.46 -19.10
CA LEU A 421 -7.97 -17.35 -19.90
C LEU A 421 -7.00 -18.51 -19.68
N VAL A 422 -6.85 -19.00 -18.43
CA VAL A 422 -5.77 -19.95 -18.10
C VAL A 422 -6.25 -21.40 -17.86
N ALA A 423 -7.51 -21.65 -17.50
CA ALA A 423 -7.93 -22.94 -16.97
C ALA A 423 -7.69 -24.11 -17.92
N GLU A 424 -7.96 -23.97 -19.20
CA GLU A 424 -7.77 -25.05 -20.18
C GLU A 424 -6.29 -25.40 -20.37
N SER A 425 -5.44 -24.37 -20.58
CA SER A 425 -4.00 -24.57 -20.79
C SER A 425 -3.32 -25.14 -19.54
N VAL A 426 -3.72 -24.65 -18.36
CA VAL A 426 -3.23 -25.17 -17.07
C VAL A 426 -3.71 -26.61 -16.85
N SER A 427 -4.96 -26.94 -17.18
CA SER A 427 -5.49 -28.31 -17.08
C SER A 427 -4.65 -29.30 -17.91
N ARG A 428 -4.29 -28.92 -19.13
CA ARG A 428 -3.39 -29.73 -19.97
C ARG A 428 -1.99 -29.87 -19.39
N ALA A 429 -1.47 -28.82 -18.75
CA ALA A 429 -0.12 -28.82 -18.20
C ALA A 429 0.06 -29.61 -16.91
N ILE A 430 -1.00 -29.85 -16.13
CA ILE A 430 -0.95 -30.66 -14.90
C ILE A 430 -1.11 -32.16 -15.14
N MET A 431 -1.60 -32.54 -16.31
CA MET A 431 -1.64 -33.95 -16.75
C MET A 431 -0.24 -34.42 -17.15
#